data_a581602fa95e502037397fabee5e0448
#
_entry.id   a581602fa95e502037397fabee5e0448
#
_cell.length_a   1.000
_cell.length_b   1.000
_cell.length_c   1.000
_cell.angle_alpha   90.00
_cell.angle_beta   90.00
_cell.angle_gamma   90.00
#
_symmetry.space_group_name_H-M   'P 1'
#
loop_
_entity.id
_entity.type
_entity.pdbx_description
1 polymer ?
#
loop_
_entity_poly.entity_id
_entity_poly.type
_entity_poly.pdbx_seq_one_letter_code
_entity_poly.pdbx_strand_id
1 'polypeptide(L)'
;MEEIKFALDTFYAVMAGALVMWMAAGFTMLEAGLVQKKDVSEIVTKNLGLYSIACIMYLVCGFMLMYPSGGAFGGLLEGYLPAIGTSLGLSTGLPNEEIGMPYGMDYSQQADFFFQVVFVATAMSIVSGAVAGRMKLVPFFLFAIILTGFIYPIQGYWNWGGGFLNQMGYSDYAGSGTVHLCGAAAALAVVTVLGPRKCKYGYDGSVNPMPGSNIPMAALGVWILWLGWFGFNGGSELAVASEGSAIAVSQVFLNTNMAASGGVVAALVLSLFMTGKMDVTMAMNGAIAGLVAITADPLSPSGGTAVLVGAIGGVIVYFSILFLEKKGIDDPVGAISAHGVVGIFGVMAVVVTGGASFMAQLIGVVSIALFTFIASFIVVMVINSIMPIRATDEEQDIGLDVSEIGIEAYPEFK
;
A
#
# COMPACT_ATOMS: atom_id res chain seq x y z
N MET A 1 13.09 32.65 -12.74
CA MET A 1 11.85 32.11 -12.15
C MET A 1 11.74 30.59 -12.34
N GLU A 2 12.08 30.06 -13.51
CA GLU A 2 12.08 28.60 -13.81
C GLU A 2 12.98 27.80 -12.89
N GLU A 3 14.22 28.24 -12.66
CA GLU A 3 15.14 27.59 -11.71
C GLU A 3 14.59 27.51 -10.28
N ILE A 4 13.89 28.55 -9.81
CA ILE A 4 13.26 28.56 -8.49
C ILE A 4 12.08 27.60 -8.45
N LYS A 5 11.26 27.56 -9.51
CA LYS A 5 10.17 26.61 -9.66
C LYS A 5 10.70 25.17 -9.62
N PHE A 6 11.70 24.88 -10.45
CA PHE A 6 12.35 23.57 -10.47
C PHE A 6 12.90 23.15 -9.09
N ALA A 7 13.59 24.08 -8.40
CA ALA A 7 14.15 23.81 -7.08
C ALA A 7 13.06 23.55 -6.03
N LEU A 8 11.95 24.30 -6.04
CA LEU A 8 10.84 24.13 -5.12
C LEU A 8 10.08 22.82 -5.38
N ASP A 9 9.78 22.50 -6.63
CA ASP A 9 9.07 21.26 -6.98
C ASP A 9 9.95 20.04 -6.72
N THR A 10 11.27 20.12 -6.99
CA THR A 10 12.23 19.06 -6.61
C THR A 10 12.29 18.86 -5.10
N PHE A 11 12.42 19.95 -4.33
CA PHE A 11 12.44 19.90 -2.86
C PHE A 11 11.14 19.31 -2.32
N TYR A 12 10.00 19.71 -2.87
CA TYR A 12 8.68 19.22 -2.48
C TYR A 12 8.55 17.70 -2.72
N ALA A 13 8.96 17.21 -3.91
CA ALA A 13 8.93 15.78 -4.22
C ALA A 13 9.81 14.96 -3.26
N VAL A 14 11.03 15.44 -2.96
CA VAL A 14 11.95 14.79 -2.00
C VAL A 14 11.34 14.76 -0.60
N MET A 15 10.78 15.86 -0.12
CA MET A 15 10.16 15.94 1.22
C MET A 15 8.89 15.09 1.31
N ALA A 16 8.06 15.08 0.28
CA ALA A 16 6.89 14.21 0.20
C ALA A 16 7.31 12.74 0.20
N GLY A 17 8.33 12.37 -0.59
CA GLY A 17 8.92 11.02 -0.58
C GLY A 17 9.46 10.62 0.79
N ALA A 18 10.11 11.54 1.52
CA ALA A 18 10.59 11.28 2.87
C ALA A 18 9.45 11.03 3.87
N LEU A 19 8.33 11.76 3.77
CA LEU A 19 7.12 11.50 4.56
C LEU A 19 6.54 10.10 4.25
N VAL A 20 6.49 9.70 2.97
CA VAL A 20 6.02 8.37 2.59
C VAL A 20 7.02 7.28 3.03
N MET A 21 8.34 7.51 2.91
CA MET A 21 9.34 6.60 3.48
C MET A 21 9.10 6.35 4.98
N TRP A 22 8.73 7.39 5.71
CA TRP A 22 8.42 7.29 7.14
C TRP A 22 7.24 6.35 7.42
N MET A 23 6.35 6.11 6.45
CA MET A 23 5.29 5.11 6.57
C MET A 23 5.84 3.69 6.74
N ALA A 24 7.05 3.37 6.30
CA ALA A 24 7.68 2.07 6.57
C ALA A 24 7.85 1.83 8.08
N ALA A 25 8.21 2.87 8.85
CA ALA A 25 8.21 2.80 10.32
C ALA A 25 6.79 2.64 10.87
N GLY A 26 5.81 3.29 10.26
CA GLY A 26 4.39 3.16 10.62
C GLY A 26 3.88 1.74 10.45
N PHE A 27 4.12 1.11 9.30
CA PHE A 27 3.79 -0.30 9.06
C PHE A 27 4.48 -1.22 10.07
N THR A 28 5.79 -1.02 10.28
CA THR A 28 6.55 -1.80 11.26
C THR A 28 5.91 -1.74 12.64
N MET A 29 5.58 -0.55 13.14
CA MET A 29 5.00 -0.38 14.48
C MET A 29 3.56 -0.90 14.57
N LEU A 30 2.75 -0.69 13.53
CA LEU A 30 1.39 -1.21 13.45
C LEU A 30 1.38 -2.74 13.48
N GLU A 31 2.16 -3.36 12.59
CA GLU A 31 2.24 -4.81 12.49
C GLU A 31 2.82 -5.42 13.78
N ALA A 32 3.95 -4.90 14.29
CA ALA A 32 4.58 -5.36 15.51
C ALA A 32 3.65 -5.27 16.73
N GLY A 33 2.81 -4.23 16.78
CA GLY A 33 1.82 -4.08 17.84
C GLY A 33 0.61 -5.01 17.73
N LEU A 34 0.25 -5.45 16.52
CA LEU A 34 -0.93 -6.30 16.26
C LEU A 34 -0.63 -7.80 16.16
N VAL A 35 0.64 -8.21 15.99
CA VAL A 35 1.04 -9.62 16.07
C VAL A 35 1.27 -10.07 17.50
N GLN A 36 1.40 -11.39 17.71
CA GLN A 36 1.78 -11.93 19.00
C GLN A 36 3.23 -11.56 19.36
N LYS A 37 3.54 -11.47 20.68
CA LYS A 37 4.86 -11.02 21.16
C LYS A 37 6.04 -11.86 20.63
N LYS A 38 5.79 -13.10 20.24
CA LYS A 38 6.79 -14.04 19.75
C LYS A 38 7.12 -13.92 18.25
N ASP A 39 6.47 -12.95 17.56
CA ASP A 39 6.63 -12.71 16.12
C ASP A 39 7.03 -11.25 15.82
N VAL A 40 7.44 -10.47 16.84
CA VAL A 40 7.69 -9.02 16.70
C VAL A 40 9.03 -8.72 16.06
N SER A 41 10.12 -9.42 16.43
CA SER A 41 11.43 -9.26 15.81
C SER A 41 11.41 -9.69 14.34
N GLU A 42 10.64 -10.73 14.01
CA GLU A 42 10.41 -11.14 12.64
C GLU A 42 9.77 -10.00 11.82
N ILE A 43 8.73 -9.35 12.37
CA ILE A 43 8.07 -8.20 11.73
C ILE A 43 9.07 -7.06 11.46
N VAL A 44 9.89 -6.69 12.43
CA VAL A 44 10.89 -5.63 12.27
C VAL A 44 11.88 -5.99 11.16
N THR A 45 12.42 -7.21 11.18
CA THR A 45 13.35 -7.70 10.14
C THR A 45 12.71 -7.73 8.77
N LYS A 46 11.47 -8.20 8.69
CA LYS A 46 10.69 -8.29 7.46
C LYS A 46 10.46 -6.91 6.84
N ASN A 47 10.07 -5.91 7.63
CA ASN A 47 9.81 -4.56 7.13
C ASN A 47 11.10 -3.84 6.67
N LEU A 48 12.22 -3.98 7.39
CA LEU A 48 13.52 -3.46 6.95
C LEU A 48 13.98 -4.12 5.64
N GLY A 49 13.80 -5.44 5.53
CA GLY A 49 14.19 -6.21 4.36
C GLY A 49 13.33 -5.87 3.13
N LEU A 50 12.00 -5.84 3.27
CA LEU A 50 11.11 -5.53 2.16
C LEU A 50 11.32 -4.13 1.60
N TYR A 51 11.51 -3.12 2.47
CA TYR A 51 11.78 -1.76 2.04
C TYR A 51 13.08 -1.68 1.23
N SER A 52 14.15 -2.29 1.74
CA SER A 52 15.45 -2.32 1.07
C SER A 52 15.38 -3.05 -0.29
N ILE A 53 14.69 -4.19 -0.35
CA ILE A 53 14.47 -4.94 -1.59
C ILE A 53 13.67 -4.11 -2.59
N ALA A 54 12.59 -3.45 -2.16
CA ALA A 54 11.79 -2.59 -3.02
C ALA A 54 12.65 -1.48 -3.65
N CYS A 55 13.47 -0.79 -2.85
CA CYS A 55 14.37 0.24 -3.35
C CYS A 55 15.34 -0.29 -4.39
N ILE A 56 15.97 -1.45 -4.14
CA ILE A 56 16.95 -2.06 -5.05
C ILE A 56 16.25 -2.54 -6.34
N MET A 57 15.14 -3.25 -6.23
CA MET A 57 14.45 -3.82 -7.40
C MET A 57 13.85 -2.73 -8.29
N TYR A 58 13.33 -1.67 -7.68
CA TYR A 58 12.83 -0.54 -8.44
C TYR A 58 13.95 0.20 -9.18
N LEU A 59 15.15 0.31 -8.57
CA LEU A 59 16.34 0.85 -9.22
C LEU A 59 16.86 -0.07 -10.33
N VAL A 60 16.84 -1.38 -10.14
CA VAL A 60 17.35 -2.34 -11.14
C VAL A 60 16.48 -2.33 -12.40
N CYS A 61 15.16 -2.37 -12.26
CA CYS A 61 14.27 -2.49 -13.43
C CYS A 61 12.92 -1.79 -13.26
N GLY A 62 12.37 -1.71 -12.04
CA GLY A 62 10.97 -1.31 -11.82
C GLY A 62 10.64 0.09 -12.33
N PHE A 63 11.53 1.07 -12.13
CA PHE A 63 11.28 2.45 -12.59
C PHE A 63 11.14 2.53 -14.11
N MET A 64 12.00 1.88 -14.86
CA MET A 64 11.94 1.87 -16.33
C MET A 64 10.80 1.02 -16.88
N LEU A 65 10.33 0.03 -16.11
CA LEU A 65 9.09 -0.70 -16.45
C LEU A 65 7.86 0.16 -16.27
N MET A 66 7.84 0.98 -15.22
CA MET A 66 6.69 1.84 -14.91
C MET A 66 6.65 3.10 -15.78
N TYR A 67 7.83 3.67 -16.10
CA TYR A 67 7.99 4.90 -16.89
C TYR A 67 8.94 4.68 -18.07
N PRO A 68 8.51 3.91 -19.09
CA PRO A 68 9.40 3.57 -20.21
C PRO A 68 9.69 4.80 -21.09
N SER A 69 10.95 5.12 -21.24
CA SER A 69 11.44 6.23 -22.10
C SER A 69 11.30 5.98 -23.61
N GLY A 70 10.90 4.80 -24.03
CA GLY A 70 10.81 4.38 -25.44
C GLY A 70 9.47 3.77 -25.85
N GLY A 71 8.43 3.93 -25.04
CA GLY A 71 7.13 3.34 -25.32
C GLY A 71 7.01 1.86 -24.93
N ALA A 72 5.83 1.35 -25.05
CA ALA A 72 5.52 -0.07 -24.85
C ALA A 72 6.02 -0.93 -26.03
N PHE A 73 5.92 -2.25 -25.88
CA PHE A 73 6.02 -3.14 -27.04
C PHE A 73 4.96 -2.71 -28.08
N GLY A 74 5.41 -2.20 -29.22
CA GLY A 74 4.54 -1.66 -30.26
C GLY A 74 3.51 -2.69 -30.77
N GLY A 75 2.43 -2.20 -31.37
CA GLY A 75 1.38 -3.02 -31.93
C GLY A 75 0.30 -3.45 -30.94
N LEU A 76 -0.16 -4.71 -31.01
CA LEU A 76 -1.30 -5.21 -30.23
C LEU A 76 -1.11 -5.12 -28.73
N LEU A 77 0.12 -5.08 -28.23
CA LEU A 77 0.45 -5.01 -26.79
C LEU A 77 0.80 -3.61 -26.32
N GLU A 78 0.75 -2.61 -27.19
CA GLU A 78 0.97 -1.22 -26.83
C GLU A 78 -0.04 -0.76 -25.77
N GLY A 79 0.48 -0.12 -24.71
CA GLY A 79 -0.32 0.30 -23.56
C GLY A 79 -0.57 -0.78 -22.49
N TYR A 80 -0.34 -2.06 -22.79
CA TYR A 80 -0.53 -3.18 -21.83
C TYR A 80 0.79 -3.69 -21.23
N LEU A 81 1.86 -3.77 -22.03
CA LEU A 81 3.17 -4.17 -21.56
C LEU A 81 4.17 -3.03 -21.74
N PRO A 82 4.94 -2.69 -20.71
CA PRO A 82 6.00 -1.70 -20.80
C PRO A 82 7.21 -2.24 -21.58
N ALA A 83 8.06 -1.33 -22.09
CA ALA A 83 9.36 -1.71 -22.60
C ALA A 83 10.23 -2.27 -21.47
N ILE A 84 11.00 -3.31 -21.75
CA ILE A 84 11.95 -3.87 -20.79
C ILE A 84 13.18 -2.95 -20.74
N GLY A 85 13.53 -2.52 -19.51
CA GLY A 85 14.68 -1.64 -19.31
C GLY A 85 15.26 -1.74 -17.90
N THR A 86 16.34 -1.00 -17.67
CA THR A 86 16.99 -0.90 -16.37
C THR A 86 17.16 0.56 -15.96
N SER A 87 16.94 0.85 -14.68
CA SER A 87 17.13 2.16 -14.06
C SER A 87 18.56 2.39 -13.54
N LEU A 88 19.48 1.43 -13.68
CA LEU A 88 20.86 1.55 -13.17
C LEU A 88 21.63 2.75 -13.74
N GLY A 89 21.20 3.27 -14.88
CA GLY A 89 21.77 4.47 -15.50
C GLY A 89 21.05 5.77 -15.14
N LEU A 90 20.26 5.83 -14.06
CA LEU A 90 19.67 7.09 -13.60
C LEU A 90 20.76 8.15 -13.45
N SER A 91 20.53 9.29 -14.10
CA SER A 91 21.50 10.37 -14.20
C SER A 91 21.92 10.91 -12.82
N THR A 92 23.18 11.30 -12.75
CA THR A 92 23.83 11.85 -11.55
C THR A 92 23.72 13.39 -11.47
N GLY A 93 22.68 14.00 -11.99
CA GLY A 93 22.43 15.43 -11.75
C GLY A 93 22.44 16.32 -12.97
N LEU A 94 22.25 15.78 -14.18
CA LEU A 94 22.00 16.60 -15.36
C LEU A 94 20.55 17.07 -15.42
N PRO A 95 20.29 18.23 -16.04
CA PRO A 95 18.92 18.74 -16.23
C PRO A 95 18.04 17.73 -17.00
N ASN A 96 16.76 17.74 -16.67
CA ASN A 96 15.76 16.82 -17.27
C ASN A 96 15.69 16.89 -18.82
N GLU A 97 16.10 18.00 -19.41
CA GLU A 97 16.10 18.20 -20.86
C GLU A 97 16.98 17.19 -21.64
N GLU A 98 18.05 16.66 -21.02
CA GLU A 98 18.94 15.69 -21.65
C GLU A 98 18.50 14.23 -21.45
N ILE A 99 17.55 13.96 -20.56
CA ILE A 99 17.17 12.59 -20.15
C ILE A 99 15.78 12.21 -20.66
N GLY A 100 15.02 13.18 -21.18
CA GLY A 100 13.69 12.97 -21.75
C GLY A 100 12.72 12.39 -20.73
N MET A 101 12.39 13.15 -19.69
CA MET A 101 11.30 12.75 -18.78
C MET A 101 10.02 12.56 -19.59
N PRO A 102 9.37 11.40 -19.53
CA PRO A 102 8.27 11.05 -20.46
C PRO A 102 7.06 11.98 -20.39
N TYR A 103 6.98 12.89 -19.40
CA TYR A 103 5.77 13.66 -19.09
C TYR A 103 6.02 15.15 -18.78
N GLY A 104 7.15 15.74 -19.18
CA GLY A 104 7.40 17.17 -18.99
C GLY A 104 7.38 17.61 -17.51
N MET A 105 7.86 16.76 -16.61
CA MET A 105 7.95 17.10 -15.20
C MET A 105 8.96 18.19 -14.96
N ASP A 106 8.55 19.25 -14.26
CA ASP A 106 9.36 20.42 -13.95
C ASP A 106 10.25 20.20 -12.70
N TYR A 107 10.67 18.94 -12.40
CA TYR A 107 11.52 18.61 -11.26
C TYR A 107 12.46 17.40 -11.56
N SER A 108 13.43 17.16 -10.67
CA SER A 108 14.51 16.19 -10.86
C SER A 108 14.01 14.75 -10.97
N GLN A 109 14.54 13.99 -11.93
CA GLN A 109 14.25 12.55 -12.10
C GLN A 109 14.60 11.73 -10.85
N GLN A 110 15.67 12.10 -10.13
CA GLN A 110 16.04 11.43 -8.90
C GLN A 110 15.02 11.68 -7.79
N ALA A 111 14.41 12.87 -7.75
CA ALA A 111 13.34 13.19 -6.82
C ALA A 111 12.07 12.39 -7.16
N ASP A 112 11.74 12.27 -8.45
CA ASP A 112 10.64 11.40 -8.92
C ASP A 112 10.89 9.94 -8.56
N PHE A 113 12.05 9.41 -8.89
CA PHE A 113 12.43 8.04 -8.51
C PHE A 113 12.25 7.79 -7.01
N PHE A 114 12.77 8.69 -6.17
CA PHE A 114 12.66 8.56 -4.71
C PHE A 114 11.21 8.62 -4.25
N PHE A 115 10.41 9.52 -4.81
CA PHE A 115 8.99 9.63 -4.50
C PHE A 115 8.22 8.37 -4.93
N GLN A 116 8.51 7.82 -6.11
CA GLN A 116 7.82 6.63 -6.63
C GLN A 116 8.21 5.33 -5.92
N VAL A 117 9.49 5.15 -5.57
CA VAL A 117 9.94 3.90 -4.93
C VAL A 117 9.31 3.64 -3.58
N VAL A 118 8.98 4.68 -2.83
CA VAL A 118 8.32 4.53 -1.52
C VAL A 118 6.86 4.07 -1.64
N PHE A 119 6.21 4.29 -2.79
CA PHE A 119 4.88 3.74 -3.11
C PHE A 119 4.97 2.24 -3.43
N VAL A 120 6.02 1.84 -4.15
CA VAL A 120 6.33 0.41 -4.42
C VAL A 120 6.53 -0.34 -3.11
N ALA A 121 7.33 0.22 -2.20
CA ALA A 121 7.55 -0.33 -0.86
C ALA A 121 6.25 -0.43 -0.07
N THR A 122 5.38 0.59 -0.15
CA THR A 122 4.07 0.61 0.51
C THR A 122 3.18 -0.55 0.04
N ALA A 123 3.12 -0.84 -1.26
CA ALA A 123 2.34 -1.97 -1.78
C ALA A 123 2.84 -3.31 -1.21
N MET A 124 4.16 -3.49 -1.05
CA MET A 124 4.73 -4.68 -0.44
C MET A 124 4.50 -4.74 1.08
N SER A 125 4.48 -3.59 1.78
CA SER A 125 4.17 -3.51 3.21
C SER A 125 2.74 -3.99 3.52
N ILE A 126 1.78 -3.79 2.61
CA ILE A 126 0.42 -4.31 2.75
C ILE A 126 0.43 -5.85 2.80
N VAL A 127 1.26 -6.49 1.97
CA VAL A 127 1.44 -7.96 1.99
C VAL A 127 2.05 -8.41 3.30
N SER A 128 3.03 -7.67 3.83
CA SER A 128 3.72 -7.99 5.09
C SER A 128 2.75 -8.23 6.24
N GLY A 129 1.82 -7.30 6.46
CA GLY A 129 0.83 -7.39 7.53
C GLY A 129 -0.11 -8.58 7.38
N ALA A 130 -0.57 -8.83 6.15
CA ALA A 130 -1.51 -9.92 5.87
C ALA A 130 -0.94 -11.32 6.10
N VAL A 131 0.38 -11.53 5.94
CA VAL A 131 1.05 -12.83 6.09
C VAL A 131 1.73 -13.04 7.44
N ALA A 132 1.64 -12.05 8.32
CA ALA A 132 2.36 -12.02 9.60
C ALA A 132 2.09 -13.25 10.47
N GLY A 133 3.13 -13.69 11.22
CA GLY A 133 3.08 -14.79 12.18
C GLY A 133 3.02 -16.20 11.59
N ARG A 134 3.16 -16.39 10.25
CA ARG A 134 3.21 -17.73 9.65
C ARG A 134 3.95 -17.85 8.32
N MET A 135 4.35 -16.78 7.67
CA MET A 135 5.17 -16.86 6.45
C MET A 135 6.65 -16.79 6.79
N LYS A 136 7.45 -17.66 6.18
CA LYS A 136 8.91 -17.66 6.34
C LYS A 136 9.54 -16.47 5.61
N LEU A 137 10.65 -15.94 6.15
CA LEU A 137 11.29 -14.73 5.64
C LEU A 137 11.88 -14.87 4.24
N VAL A 138 12.59 -15.98 3.96
CA VAL A 138 13.24 -16.15 2.65
C VAL A 138 12.22 -16.21 1.52
N PRO A 139 11.15 -17.03 1.57
CA PRO A 139 10.08 -16.99 0.57
C PRO A 139 9.39 -15.62 0.47
N PHE A 140 9.22 -14.91 1.58
CA PHE A 140 8.65 -13.56 1.58
C PHE A 140 9.54 -12.58 0.81
N PHE A 141 10.86 -12.61 1.02
CA PHE A 141 11.78 -11.74 0.30
C PHE A 141 11.88 -12.08 -1.19
N LEU A 142 11.82 -13.37 -1.55
CA LEU A 142 11.72 -13.77 -2.97
C LEU A 142 10.45 -13.23 -3.63
N PHE A 143 9.32 -13.28 -2.91
CA PHE A 143 8.09 -12.67 -3.39
C PHE A 143 8.21 -11.15 -3.51
N ALA A 144 8.86 -10.48 -2.54
CA ALA A 144 9.09 -9.04 -2.56
C ALA A 144 9.88 -8.61 -3.81
N ILE A 145 10.92 -9.36 -4.20
CA ILE A 145 11.70 -9.12 -5.43
C ILE A 145 10.79 -9.06 -6.65
N ILE A 146 9.88 -10.02 -6.80
CA ILE A 146 9.02 -10.11 -7.98
C ILE A 146 7.90 -9.07 -7.94
N LEU A 147 7.27 -8.87 -6.77
CA LEU A 147 6.20 -7.87 -6.65
C LEU A 147 6.74 -6.47 -6.96
N THR A 148 7.86 -6.08 -6.34
CA THR A 148 8.38 -4.71 -6.42
C THR A 148 9.17 -4.42 -7.70
N GLY A 149 9.79 -5.45 -8.29
CA GLY A 149 10.52 -5.31 -9.55
C GLY A 149 9.66 -5.40 -10.80
N PHE A 150 8.54 -6.14 -10.74
CA PHE A 150 7.77 -6.49 -11.95
C PHE A 150 6.27 -6.28 -11.80
N ILE A 151 5.59 -6.95 -10.86
CA ILE A 151 4.12 -6.95 -10.81
C ILE A 151 3.59 -5.54 -10.59
N TYR A 152 4.08 -4.84 -9.56
CA TYR A 152 3.66 -3.48 -9.26
C TYR A 152 4.01 -2.51 -10.40
N PRO A 153 5.26 -2.48 -10.94
CA PRO A 153 5.59 -1.57 -12.02
C PRO A 153 4.77 -1.77 -13.30
N ILE A 154 4.45 -3.00 -13.66
CA ILE A 154 3.65 -3.29 -14.86
C ILE A 154 2.24 -2.70 -14.74
N GLN A 155 1.55 -2.92 -13.62
CA GLN A 155 0.22 -2.35 -13.43
C GLN A 155 0.27 -0.83 -13.15
N GLY A 156 1.34 -0.35 -12.51
CA GLY A 156 1.58 1.09 -12.34
C GLY A 156 1.74 1.82 -13.67
N TYR A 157 2.40 1.19 -14.64
CA TYR A 157 2.49 1.69 -16.01
C TYR A 157 1.10 1.92 -16.63
N TRP A 158 0.14 1.04 -16.39
CA TRP A 158 -1.21 1.17 -16.98
C TRP A 158 -1.89 2.49 -16.64
N ASN A 159 -1.68 3.00 -15.43
CA ASN A 159 -2.23 4.29 -14.99
C ASN A 159 -1.19 5.40 -15.13
N TRP A 160 -0.17 5.40 -14.29
CA TRP A 160 0.75 6.53 -14.17
C TRP A 160 1.83 6.56 -15.25
N GLY A 161 2.14 5.42 -15.87
CA GLY A 161 3.09 5.32 -16.99
C GLY A 161 2.51 5.56 -18.39
N GLY A 162 1.24 6.05 -18.49
CA GLY A 162 0.60 6.34 -19.78
C GLY A 162 0.03 5.12 -20.50
N GLY A 163 -0.13 3.98 -19.81
CA GLY A 163 -0.71 2.78 -20.37
C GLY A 163 -2.22 2.87 -20.62
N PHE A 164 -2.86 1.73 -20.89
CA PHE A 164 -4.24 1.69 -21.36
C PHE A 164 -5.27 2.26 -20.39
N LEU A 165 -5.05 2.16 -19.08
CA LEU A 165 -5.97 2.74 -18.10
C LEU A 165 -5.92 4.26 -18.13
N ASN A 166 -4.74 4.86 -18.23
CA ASN A 166 -4.58 6.30 -18.43
C ASN A 166 -5.30 6.78 -19.69
N GLN A 167 -5.09 6.07 -20.81
CA GLN A 167 -5.71 6.40 -22.09
C GLN A 167 -7.24 6.27 -22.08
N MET A 168 -7.80 5.42 -21.21
CA MET A 168 -9.23 5.27 -20.99
C MET A 168 -9.85 6.33 -20.07
N GLY A 169 -9.03 7.18 -19.44
CA GLY A 169 -9.47 8.16 -18.45
C GLY A 169 -9.74 7.57 -17.06
N TYR A 170 -9.04 6.48 -16.70
CA TYR A 170 -9.00 6.02 -15.32
C TYR A 170 -8.32 7.07 -14.44
N SER A 171 -8.97 7.41 -13.34
CA SER A 171 -8.52 8.44 -12.42
C SER A 171 -8.23 7.83 -11.05
N ASP A 172 -6.98 7.92 -10.62
CA ASP A 172 -6.52 7.43 -9.32
C ASP A 172 -5.31 8.29 -8.91
N TYR A 173 -5.61 9.41 -8.26
CA TYR A 173 -4.69 10.52 -7.98
C TYR A 173 -3.42 10.05 -7.26
N ALA A 174 -3.60 9.36 -6.14
CA ALA A 174 -2.47 8.91 -5.34
C ALA A 174 -2.41 7.39 -5.12
N GLY A 175 -3.36 6.58 -5.64
CA GLY A 175 -3.19 5.14 -5.69
C GLY A 175 -4.10 4.30 -4.81
N SER A 176 -5.39 4.66 -4.59
CA SER A 176 -6.33 3.72 -3.95
C SER A 176 -6.39 2.39 -4.70
N GLY A 177 -6.32 2.42 -6.04
CA GLY A 177 -6.22 1.25 -6.89
C GLY A 177 -4.77 0.82 -7.11
N THR A 178 -3.97 1.74 -7.67
CA THR A 178 -2.61 1.47 -8.14
C THR A 178 -1.67 0.97 -7.03
N VAL A 179 -1.84 1.43 -5.80
CA VAL A 179 -1.02 1.01 -4.64
C VAL A 179 -1.78 0.09 -3.72
N HIS A 180 -2.90 0.56 -3.17
CA HIS A 180 -3.59 -0.13 -2.09
C HIS A 180 -4.31 -1.38 -2.55
N LEU A 181 -5.10 -1.32 -3.61
CA LEU A 181 -5.76 -2.51 -4.18
C LEU A 181 -4.72 -3.49 -4.75
N CYS A 182 -3.65 -3.00 -5.38
CA CYS A 182 -2.54 -3.84 -5.84
C CYS A 182 -1.92 -4.62 -4.68
N GLY A 183 -1.48 -3.94 -3.62
CA GLY A 183 -0.90 -4.59 -2.45
C GLY A 183 -1.85 -5.59 -1.79
N ALA A 184 -3.13 -5.24 -1.66
CA ALA A 184 -4.14 -6.10 -1.05
C ALA A 184 -4.52 -7.32 -1.93
N ALA A 185 -4.55 -7.17 -3.26
CA ALA A 185 -4.78 -8.29 -4.18
C ALA A 185 -3.61 -9.28 -4.14
N ALA A 186 -2.38 -8.77 -4.08
CA ALA A 186 -1.18 -9.58 -3.85
C ALA A 186 -1.24 -10.30 -2.49
N ALA A 187 -1.59 -9.58 -1.43
CA ALA A 187 -1.77 -10.12 -0.09
C ALA A 187 -2.80 -11.26 -0.08
N LEU A 188 -3.96 -11.06 -0.69
CA LEU A 188 -5.02 -12.06 -0.78
C LEU A 188 -4.54 -13.32 -1.52
N ALA A 189 -3.78 -13.17 -2.60
CA ALA A 189 -3.20 -14.29 -3.34
C ALA A 189 -2.25 -15.11 -2.46
N VAL A 190 -1.34 -14.43 -1.74
CA VAL A 190 -0.39 -15.10 -0.85
C VAL A 190 -1.10 -15.79 0.31
N VAL A 191 -2.05 -15.12 0.98
CA VAL A 191 -2.82 -15.67 2.11
C VAL A 191 -3.64 -16.89 1.69
N THR A 192 -4.17 -16.92 0.47
CA THR A 192 -4.93 -18.05 -0.07
C THR A 192 -4.06 -19.32 -0.16
N VAL A 193 -2.79 -19.20 -0.54
CA VAL A 193 -1.85 -20.32 -0.61
C VAL A 193 -1.27 -20.66 0.77
N LEU A 194 -0.98 -19.64 1.57
CA LEU A 194 -0.34 -19.77 2.89
C LEU A 194 -1.26 -20.39 3.95
N GLY A 195 -2.56 -20.09 3.90
CA GLY A 195 -3.54 -20.49 4.91
C GLY A 195 -3.48 -19.65 6.21
N PRO A 196 -4.37 -19.95 7.16
CA PRO A 196 -4.46 -19.23 8.42
C PRO A 196 -3.34 -19.60 9.39
N ARG A 197 -3.06 -18.74 10.39
CA ARG A 197 -2.18 -19.05 11.53
C ARG A 197 -2.71 -20.26 12.30
N LYS A 198 -1.79 -20.98 12.93
CA LYS A 198 -2.13 -22.11 13.79
C LYS A 198 -3.16 -21.68 14.86
N CYS A 199 -4.16 -22.50 15.07
CA CYS A 199 -5.24 -22.28 16.04
C CYS A 199 -6.11 -21.02 15.80
N LYS A 200 -6.00 -20.33 14.66
CA LYS A 200 -6.89 -19.19 14.35
C LYS A 200 -8.35 -19.62 14.23
N TYR A 201 -8.58 -20.78 13.66
CA TYR A 201 -9.93 -21.36 13.52
C TYR A 201 -10.04 -22.69 14.26
N GLY A 202 -11.15 -22.88 14.99
CA GLY A 202 -11.50 -24.16 15.61
C GLY A 202 -12.06 -25.16 14.59
N TYR A 203 -12.06 -26.44 14.95
CA TYR A 203 -12.64 -27.50 14.12
C TYR A 203 -14.15 -27.35 13.89
N ASP A 204 -14.82 -26.60 14.77
CA ASP A 204 -16.23 -26.25 14.69
C ASP A 204 -16.49 -24.99 13.85
N GLY A 205 -15.45 -24.41 13.25
CA GLY A 205 -15.50 -23.15 12.51
C GLY A 205 -15.50 -21.89 13.39
N SER A 206 -15.29 -22.02 14.69
CA SER A 206 -15.13 -20.87 15.58
C SER A 206 -13.87 -20.07 15.25
N VAL A 207 -13.94 -18.77 15.47
CA VAL A 207 -12.82 -17.86 15.26
C VAL A 207 -12.18 -17.57 16.62
N ASN A 208 -10.91 -17.93 16.78
CA ASN A 208 -10.18 -17.68 18.01
C ASN A 208 -9.51 -16.30 17.97
N PRO A 209 -9.70 -15.47 19.00
CA PRO A 209 -9.02 -14.19 19.10
C PRO A 209 -7.52 -14.40 19.26
N MET A 210 -6.72 -13.62 18.51
CA MET A 210 -5.27 -13.57 18.62
C MET A 210 -4.86 -12.13 18.92
N PRO A 211 -4.87 -11.70 20.20
CA PRO A 211 -4.62 -10.31 20.56
C PRO A 211 -3.19 -9.89 20.21
N GLY A 212 -3.06 -8.64 19.79
CA GLY A 212 -1.77 -8.01 19.52
C GLY A 212 -0.90 -7.87 20.78
N SER A 213 0.40 -7.81 20.56
CA SER A 213 1.41 -7.72 21.63
C SER A 213 1.43 -6.34 22.32
N ASN A 214 1.14 -5.27 21.58
CA ASN A 214 1.33 -3.90 22.08
C ASN A 214 0.41 -2.89 21.35
N ILE A 215 -0.77 -2.65 21.89
CA ILE A 215 -1.74 -1.72 21.30
C ILE A 215 -1.22 -0.27 21.22
N PRO A 216 -0.52 0.30 22.23
CA PRO A 216 0.09 1.62 22.08
C PRO A 216 1.10 1.72 20.93
N MET A 217 1.89 0.69 20.68
CA MET A 217 2.81 0.62 19.54
C MET A 217 2.05 0.58 18.21
N ALA A 218 0.99 -0.22 18.13
CA ALA A 218 0.12 -0.26 16.95
C ALA A 218 -0.51 1.11 16.67
N ALA A 219 -1.00 1.79 17.69
CA ALA A 219 -1.56 3.12 17.57
C ALA A 219 -0.51 4.16 17.11
N LEU A 220 0.72 4.08 17.63
CA LEU A 220 1.82 4.91 17.15
C LEU A 220 2.09 4.65 15.65
N GLY A 221 2.05 3.39 15.22
CA GLY A 221 2.16 3.02 13.82
C GLY A 221 1.11 3.71 12.95
N VAL A 222 -0.16 3.73 13.38
CA VAL A 222 -1.23 4.43 12.67
C VAL A 222 -1.00 5.94 12.58
N TRP A 223 -0.54 6.59 13.66
CA TRP A 223 -0.21 8.01 13.63
C TRP A 223 0.94 8.34 12.65
N ILE A 224 1.95 7.47 12.58
CA ILE A 224 3.05 7.61 11.62
C ILE A 224 2.53 7.43 10.18
N LEU A 225 1.67 6.42 9.94
CA LEU A 225 1.02 6.22 8.64
C LEU A 225 0.18 7.44 8.24
N TRP A 226 -0.60 7.98 9.15
CA TRP A 226 -1.43 9.17 8.90
C TRP A 226 -0.56 10.39 8.55
N LEU A 227 0.52 10.62 9.30
CA LEU A 227 1.48 11.68 8.99
C LEU A 227 2.10 11.49 7.59
N GLY A 228 2.55 10.27 7.28
CA GLY A 228 3.12 9.95 5.97
C GLY A 228 2.14 10.10 4.82
N TRP A 229 0.84 9.96 5.10
CA TRP A 229 -0.21 10.11 4.09
C TRP A 229 -0.37 11.53 3.58
N PHE A 230 0.05 12.55 4.32
CA PHE A 230 0.17 13.91 3.80
C PHE A 230 1.20 14.00 2.69
N GLY A 231 2.33 13.28 2.81
CA GLY A 231 3.29 13.13 1.72
C GLY A 231 2.74 12.26 0.59
N PHE A 232 2.03 11.19 0.92
CA PHE A 232 1.46 10.26 -0.04
C PHE A 232 0.46 10.95 -0.98
N ASN A 233 -0.57 11.56 -0.43
CA ASN A 233 -1.60 12.26 -1.19
C ASN A 233 -1.13 13.64 -1.67
N GLY A 234 -0.53 14.45 -0.79
CA GLY A 234 -0.07 15.79 -1.13
C GLY A 234 1.05 15.79 -2.16
N GLY A 235 2.04 14.90 -1.99
CA GLY A 235 3.14 14.73 -2.94
C GLY A 235 2.68 14.34 -4.34
N SER A 236 1.54 13.65 -4.46
CA SER A 236 0.96 13.23 -5.74
C SER A 236 0.38 14.38 -6.58
N GLU A 237 0.36 15.63 -6.06
CA GLU A 237 0.19 16.82 -6.88
C GLU A 237 1.38 17.04 -7.82
N LEU A 238 2.55 16.52 -7.47
CA LEU A 238 3.81 16.57 -8.23
C LEU A 238 4.35 18.00 -8.43
N ALA A 239 3.76 19.00 -7.82
CA ALA A 239 4.17 20.40 -7.90
C ALA A 239 3.71 21.19 -6.68
N VAL A 240 4.42 22.28 -6.36
CA VAL A 240 4.04 23.25 -5.31
C VAL A 240 4.38 24.69 -5.72
N ALA A 241 5.19 24.86 -6.76
CA ALA A 241 5.77 26.16 -7.13
C ALA A 241 4.84 27.07 -7.96
N SER A 242 3.53 26.87 -7.87
CA SER A 242 2.53 27.80 -8.41
C SER A 242 1.42 28.06 -7.38
N GLU A 243 0.69 29.18 -7.53
CA GLU A 243 -0.47 29.46 -6.67
C GLU A 243 -1.50 28.34 -6.74
N GLY A 244 -1.79 27.82 -7.96
CA GLY A 244 -2.74 26.73 -8.16
C GLY A 244 -2.32 25.44 -7.47
N SER A 245 -1.07 25.01 -7.66
CA SER A 245 -0.55 23.80 -7.01
C SER A 245 -0.46 23.94 -5.49
N ALA A 246 -0.09 25.11 -4.98
CA ALA A 246 -0.05 25.34 -3.53
C ALA A 246 -1.46 25.27 -2.90
N ILE A 247 -2.49 25.80 -3.58
CA ILE A 247 -3.89 25.67 -3.17
C ILE A 247 -4.33 24.19 -3.23
N ALA A 248 -4.01 23.47 -4.32
CA ALA A 248 -4.33 22.07 -4.50
C ALA A 248 -3.73 21.22 -3.36
N VAL A 249 -2.44 21.36 -3.07
CA VAL A 249 -1.78 20.69 -1.94
C VAL A 249 -2.48 20.95 -0.62
N SER A 250 -2.84 22.21 -0.36
CA SER A 250 -3.55 22.59 0.87
C SER A 250 -4.91 21.90 0.99
N GLN A 251 -5.66 21.81 -0.12
CA GLN A 251 -6.94 21.11 -0.18
C GLN A 251 -6.77 19.60 0.03
N VAL A 252 -5.77 18.99 -0.60
CA VAL A 252 -5.44 17.58 -0.44
C VAL A 252 -5.10 17.22 1.01
N PHE A 253 -4.30 18.04 1.70
CA PHE A 253 -3.99 17.87 3.13
C PHE A 253 -5.25 17.94 3.99
N LEU A 254 -6.10 18.95 3.76
CA LEU A 254 -7.38 19.09 4.45
C LEU A 254 -8.23 17.83 4.28
N ASN A 255 -8.46 17.40 3.04
CA ASN A 255 -9.34 16.29 2.72
C ASN A 255 -8.80 14.96 3.24
N THR A 256 -7.49 14.73 3.13
CA THR A 256 -6.81 13.56 3.69
C THR A 256 -7.05 13.46 5.20
N ASN A 257 -6.85 14.56 5.93
CA ASN A 257 -7.08 14.61 7.37
C ASN A 257 -8.56 14.39 7.75
N MET A 258 -9.48 15.00 7.00
CA MET A 258 -10.91 14.91 7.27
C MET A 258 -11.45 13.50 6.98
N ALA A 259 -10.98 12.85 5.94
CA ALA A 259 -11.38 11.48 5.62
C ALA A 259 -10.88 10.48 6.67
N ALA A 260 -9.63 10.59 7.10
CA ALA A 260 -9.11 9.76 8.20
C ALA A 260 -9.94 9.92 9.47
N SER A 261 -10.25 11.17 9.85
CA SER A 261 -11.07 11.48 11.02
C SER A 261 -12.49 10.90 10.90
N GLY A 262 -13.11 11.00 9.71
CA GLY A 262 -14.40 10.39 9.41
C GLY A 262 -14.38 8.88 9.58
N GLY A 263 -13.35 8.22 9.09
CA GLY A 263 -13.15 6.76 9.23
C GLY A 263 -13.02 6.31 10.68
N VAL A 264 -12.20 7.01 11.48
CA VAL A 264 -12.06 6.73 12.93
C VAL A 264 -13.38 6.83 13.65
N VAL A 265 -14.07 7.97 13.48
CA VAL A 265 -15.34 8.22 14.20
C VAL A 265 -16.40 7.19 13.81
N ALA A 266 -16.53 6.89 12.52
CA ALA A 266 -17.48 5.89 12.04
C ALA A 266 -17.19 4.49 12.61
N ALA A 267 -15.93 4.05 12.62
CA ALA A 267 -15.54 2.75 13.16
C ALA A 267 -15.76 2.67 14.69
N LEU A 268 -15.45 3.73 15.45
CA LEU A 268 -15.70 3.79 16.90
C LEU A 268 -17.19 3.73 17.22
N VAL A 269 -17.99 4.54 16.54
CA VAL A 269 -19.46 4.58 16.74
C VAL A 269 -20.07 3.23 16.39
N LEU A 270 -19.66 2.65 15.25
CA LEU A 270 -20.17 1.36 14.80
C LEU A 270 -19.80 0.23 15.76
N SER A 271 -18.55 0.18 16.25
CA SER A 271 -18.14 -0.82 17.24
C SER A 271 -18.92 -0.69 18.55
N LEU A 272 -19.18 0.52 19.00
CA LEU A 272 -20.02 0.78 20.17
C LEU A 272 -21.44 0.21 20.00
N PHE A 273 -22.08 0.47 18.85
CA PHE A 273 -23.42 -0.04 18.58
C PHE A 273 -23.46 -1.57 18.43
N MET A 274 -22.44 -2.17 17.82
CA MET A 274 -22.42 -3.60 17.54
C MET A 274 -22.01 -4.47 18.74
N THR A 275 -21.15 -3.95 19.63
CA THR A 275 -20.53 -4.74 20.71
C THR A 275 -20.73 -4.14 22.10
N GLY A 276 -21.27 -2.92 22.19
CA GLY A 276 -21.38 -2.17 23.45
C GLY A 276 -20.08 -1.53 23.93
N LYS A 277 -18.99 -1.61 23.14
CA LYS A 277 -17.66 -1.05 23.46
C LYS A 277 -17.04 -0.39 22.25
N MET A 278 -16.29 0.69 22.47
CA MET A 278 -15.45 1.29 21.45
C MET A 278 -14.17 0.45 21.28
N ASP A 279 -13.97 -0.10 20.08
CA ASP A 279 -12.83 -0.95 19.77
C ASP A 279 -11.71 -0.13 19.15
N VAL A 280 -10.56 -0.08 19.82
CA VAL A 280 -9.39 0.67 19.38
C VAL A 280 -8.76 0.07 18.10
N THR A 281 -8.85 -1.24 17.91
CA THR A 281 -8.30 -1.88 16.69
C THR A 281 -9.16 -1.54 15.47
N MET A 282 -10.48 -1.47 15.64
CA MET A 282 -11.39 -0.99 14.61
C MET A 282 -11.22 0.51 14.35
N ALA A 283 -10.93 1.32 15.36
CA ALA A 283 -10.61 2.74 15.18
C ALA A 283 -9.32 2.93 14.34
N MET A 284 -8.28 2.16 14.63
CA MET A 284 -7.03 2.15 13.86
C MET A 284 -7.27 1.77 12.39
N ASN A 285 -8.01 0.70 12.15
CA ASN A 285 -8.40 0.30 10.80
C ASN A 285 -9.32 1.34 10.13
N GLY A 286 -10.18 2.00 10.90
CA GLY A 286 -11.03 3.10 10.44
C GLY A 286 -10.22 4.30 9.94
N ALA A 287 -9.13 4.67 10.63
CA ALA A 287 -8.21 5.71 10.18
C ALA A 287 -7.60 5.36 8.82
N ILE A 288 -7.01 4.16 8.71
CA ILE A 288 -6.39 3.68 7.46
C ILE A 288 -7.43 3.60 6.34
N ALA A 289 -8.62 3.08 6.62
CA ALA A 289 -9.70 2.99 5.65
C ALA A 289 -10.15 4.36 5.14
N GLY A 290 -10.26 5.35 6.02
CA GLY A 290 -10.56 6.73 5.63
C GLY A 290 -9.48 7.32 4.72
N LEU A 291 -8.22 7.08 5.05
CA LEU A 291 -7.07 7.50 4.25
C LEU A 291 -7.07 6.83 2.87
N VAL A 292 -7.26 5.51 2.81
CA VAL A 292 -7.34 4.77 1.54
C VAL A 292 -8.52 5.21 0.69
N ALA A 293 -9.69 5.42 1.30
CA ALA A 293 -10.90 5.82 0.59
C ALA A 293 -10.77 7.15 -0.16
N ILE A 294 -10.03 8.11 0.41
CA ILE A 294 -9.85 9.44 -0.19
C ILE A 294 -8.68 9.49 -1.19
N THR A 295 -7.78 8.52 -1.16
CA THR A 295 -6.50 8.55 -1.89
C THR A 295 -6.66 8.60 -3.42
N ALA A 296 -7.77 8.09 -3.99
CA ALA A 296 -8.01 8.17 -5.43
C ALA A 296 -8.44 9.57 -5.90
N ASP A 297 -9.06 10.36 -5.02
CA ASP A 297 -9.45 11.74 -5.31
C ASP A 297 -9.45 12.59 -4.02
N PRO A 298 -8.28 12.98 -3.53
CA PRO A 298 -8.17 13.84 -2.35
C PRO A 298 -8.38 15.33 -2.66
N LEU A 299 -8.40 15.70 -3.94
CA LEU A 299 -8.44 17.11 -4.37
C LEU A 299 -9.87 17.62 -4.59
N SER A 300 -10.70 16.88 -5.34
CA SER A 300 -12.00 17.36 -5.83
C SER A 300 -13.06 17.54 -4.73
N PRO A 301 -13.18 16.67 -3.70
CA PRO A 301 -14.25 16.80 -2.73
C PRO A 301 -14.07 17.99 -1.80
N SER A 302 -15.20 18.51 -1.29
CA SER A 302 -15.16 19.44 -0.15
C SER A 302 -14.72 18.70 1.13
N GLY A 303 -14.24 19.45 2.15
CA GLY A 303 -13.87 18.86 3.43
C GLY A 303 -15.01 18.06 4.08
N GLY A 304 -16.26 18.49 3.95
CA GLY A 304 -17.44 17.74 4.42
C GLY A 304 -17.67 16.44 3.64
N THR A 305 -17.50 16.47 2.32
CA THR A 305 -17.56 15.28 1.49
C THR A 305 -16.42 14.30 1.83
N ALA A 306 -15.22 14.81 2.10
CA ALA A 306 -14.08 13.98 2.53
C ALA A 306 -14.37 13.25 3.85
N VAL A 307 -15.01 13.90 4.83
CA VAL A 307 -15.49 13.24 6.08
C VAL A 307 -16.43 12.08 5.74
N LEU A 308 -17.38 12.29 4.82
CA LEU A 308 -18.36 11.25 4.44
C LEU A 308 -17.68 10.08 3.70
N VAL A 309 -16.78 10.36 2.77
CA VAL A 309 -15.99 9.33 2.07
C VAL A 309 -15.20 8.49 3.09
N GLY A 310 -14.52 9.14 4.01
CA GLY A 310 -13.80 8.46 5.07
C GLY A 310 -14.70 7.65 6.00
N ALA A 311 -15.85 8.19 6.40
CA ALA A 311 -16.81 7.51 7.26
C ALA A 311 -17.37 6.24 6.59
N ILE A 312 -17.70 6.30 5.29
CA ILE A 312 -18.13 5.12 4.53
C ILE A 312 -16.99 4.09 4.49
N GLY A 313 -15.73 4.52 4.26
CA GLY A 313 -14.55 3.66 4.33
C GLY A 313 -14.44 2.95 5.68
N GLY A 314 -14.67 3.69 6.79
CA GLY A 314 -14.66 3.14 8.16
C GLY A 314 -15.77 2.10 8.41
N VAL A 315 -16.95 2.30 7.83
CA VAL A 315 -18.05 1.29 7.87
C VAL A 315 -17.67 0.05 7.03
N ILE A 316 -17.15 0.26 5.83
CA ILE A 316 -16.76 -0.84 4.93
C ILE A 316 -15.69 -1.71 5.57
N VAL A 317 -14.63 -1.13 6.14
CA VAL A 317 -13.54 -1.89 6.74
C VAL A 317 -14.01 -2.73 7.93
N TYR A 318 -14.89 -2.18 8.77
CA TYR A 318 -15.46 -2.90 9.92
C TYR A 318 -16.15 -4.20 9.48
N PHE A 319 -17.08 -4.11 8.53
CA PHE A 319 -17.80 -5.29 8.05
C PHE A 319 -16.93 -6.22 7.18
N SER A 320 -15.98 -5.66 6.45
CA SER A 320 -15.05 -6.44 5.63
C SER A 320 -14.13 -7.32 6.48
N ILE A 321 -13.57 -6.81 7.58
CA ILE A 321 -12.76 -7.59 8.51
C ILE A 321 -13.57 -8.78 9.04
N LEU A 322 -14.76 -8.53 9.57
CA LEU A 322 -15.64 -9.60 10.08
C LEU A 322 -16.04 -10.62 9.01
N PHE A 323 -16.27 -10.15 7.79
CA PHE A 323 -16.63 -11.02 6.68
C PHE A 323 -15.49 -11.93 6.23
N LEU A 324 -14.27 -11.38 6.05
CA LEU A 324 -13.10 -12.15 5.65
C LEU A 324 -12.72 -13.16 6.72
N GLU A 325 -12.75 -12.76 7.98
CA GLU A 325 -12.50 -13.65 9.11
C GLU A 325 -13.50 -14.82 9.13
N LYS A 326 -14.80 -14.56 8.93
CA LYS A 326 -15.85 -15.58 8.81
C LYS A 326 -15.64 -16.50 7.60
N LYS A 327 -14.98 -16.02 6.54
CA LYS A 327 -14.64 -16.81 5.35
C LYS A 327 -13.37 -17.63 5.49
N GLY A 328 -12.71 -17.60 6.64
CA GLY A 328 -11.48 -18.35 6.89
C GLY A 328 -10.22 -17.66 6.33
N ILE A 329 -10.33 -16.37 5.97
CA ILE A 329 -9.19 -15.56 5.53
C ILE A 329 -8.58 -14.90 6.76
N ASP A 330 -7.42 -15.38 7.18
CA ASP A 330 -6.69 -14.83 8.34
C ASP A 330 -5.79 -13.67 7.90
N ASP A 331 -6.24 -12.48 8.22
CA ASP A 331 -5.54 -11.21 7.98
C ASP A 331 -5.26 -10.52 9.33
N PRO A 332 -4.05 -10.69 9.90
CA PRO A 332 -3.74 -10.27 11.26
C PRO A 332 -3.96 -8.80 11.56
N VAL A 333 -3.77 -7.93 10.57
CA VAL A 333 -3.83 -6.47 10.75
C VAL A 333 -4.99 -5.81 10.02
N GLY A 334 -5.78 -6.58 9.27
CA GLY A 334 -6.90 -6.06 8.47
C GLY A 334 -6.47 -5.41 7.15
N ALA A 335 -5.26 -5.74 6.64
CA ALA A 335 -4.67 -5.13 5.47
C ALA A 335 -5.51 -5.32 4.19
N ILE A 336 -6.01 -6.54 3.94
CA ILE A 336 -6.84 -6.85 2.76
C ILE A 336 -8.13 -6.03 2.79
N SER A 337 -8.75 -5.91 3.97
CA SER A 337 -9.97 -5.13 4.16
C SER A 337 -9.73 -3.63 3.97
N ALA A 338 -8.73 -3.08 4.66
CA ALA A 338 -8.46 -1.64 4.67
C ALA A 338 -7.92 -1.13 3.33
N HIS A 339 -7.06 -1.92 2.66
CA HIS A 339 -6.44 -1.49 1.41
C HIS A 339 -7.15 -2.04 0.16
N GLY A 340 -7.68 -3.28 0.20
CA GLY A 340 -8.33 -3.91 -0.95
C GLY A 340 -9.78 -3.49 -1.09
N VAL A 341 -10.62 -3.87 -0.13
CA VAL A 341 -12.07 -3.61 -0.22
C VAL A 341 -12.35 -2.11 -0.18
N VAL A 342 -11.69 -1.37 0.70
CA VAL A 342 -11.83 0.09 0.75
C VAL A 342 -11.14 0.76 -0.44
N GLY A 343 -10.04 0.21 -0.96
CA GLY A 343 -9.39 0.72 -2.18
C GLY A 343 -10.31 0.66 -3.41
N ILE A 344 -11.06 -0.45 -3.57
CA ILE A 344 -12.12 -0.54 -4.58
C ILE A 344 -13.15 0.57 -4.39
N PHE A 345 -13.63 0.77 -3.17
CA PHE A 345 -14.56 1.85 -2.87
C PHE A 345 -13.98 3.22 -3.20
N GLY A 346 -12.73 3.51 -2.78
CA GLY A 346 -12.07 4.79 -3.06
C GLY A 346 -11.96 5.11 -4.55
N VAL A 347 -11.55 4.13 -5.36
CA VAL A 347 -11.51 4.28 -6.82
C VAL A 347 -12.91 4.53 -7.39
N MET A 348 -13.92 3.79 -6.96
CA MET A 348 -15.29 3.98 -7.46
C MET A 348 -15.93 5.29 -6.98
N ALA A 349 -15.53 5.81 -5.82
CA ALA A 349 -16.02 7.09 -5.30
C ALA A 349 -15.66 8.27 -6.21
N VAL A 350 -14.55 8.18 -6.98
CA VAL A 350 -14.13 9.23 -7.92
C VAL A 350 -15.21 9.54 -8.98
N VAL A 351 -16.06 8.58 -9.31
CA VAL A 351 -17.21 8.80 -10.22
C VAL A 351 -18.11 9.92 -9.71
N VAL A 352 -18.27 10.01 -8.38
CA VAL A 352 -19.16 10.99 -7.74
C VAL A 352 -18.37 12.23 -7.30
N THR A 353 -17.15 12.08 -6.81
CA THR A 353 -16.34 13.17 -6.27
C THR A 353 -15.61 13.96 -7.34
N GLY A 354 -14.99 13.26 -8.31
CA GLY A 354 -14.16 13.84 -9.37
C GLY A 354 -14.78 13.77 -10.78
N GLY A 355 -15.96 13.17 -10.93
CA GLY A 355 -16.64 13.09 -12.24
C GLY A 355 -16.00 12.09 -13.22
N ALA A 356 -15.18 11.15 -12.75
CA ALA A 356 -14.58 10.13 -13.61
C ALA A 356 -15.62 9.18 -14.23
N SER A 357 -15.26 8.58 -15.37
CA SER A 357 -16.11 7.58 -16.03
C SER A 357 -16.27 6.33 -15.16
N PHE A 358 -17.51 5.93 -14.87
CA PHE A 358 -17.82 4.70 -14.15
C PHE A 358 -17.15 3.47 -14.80
N MET A 359 -17.21 3.37 -16.13
CA MET A 359 -16.62 2.23 -16.84
C MET A 359 -15.09 2.24 -16.78
N ALA A 360 -14.44 3.40 -16.88
CA ALA A 360 -12.98 3.48 -16.73
C ALA A 360 -12.55 3.05 -15.32
N GLN A 361 -13.24 3.53 -14.28
CA GLN A 361 -12.95 3.16 -12.88
C GLN A 361 -13.19 1.65 -12.65
N LEU A 362 -14.28 1.10 -13.13
CA LEU A 362 -14.59 -0.32 -13.01
C LEU A 362 -13.55 -1.21 -13.71
N ILE A 363 -13.19 -0.87 -14.96
CA ILE A 363 -12.15 -1.59 -15.70
C ILE A 363 -10.81 -1.50 -14.98
N GLY A 364 -10.46 -0.33 -14.44
CA GLY A 364 -9.24 -0.14 -13.66
C GLY A 364 -9.19 -1.03 -12.42
N VAL A 365 -10.25 -1.01 -11.61
CA VAL A 365 -10.38 -1.88 -10.42
C VAL A 365 -10.24 -3.35 -10.80
N VAL A 366 -10.98 -3.81 -11.79
CA VAL A 366 -10.99 -5.22 -12.21
C VAL A 366 -9.63 -5.62 -12.77
N SER A 367 -9.03 -4.80 -13.63
CA SER A 367 -7.74 -5.09 -14.25
C SER A 367 -6.62 -5.17 -13.22
N ILE A 368 -6.52 -4.19 -12.32
CA ILE A 368 -5.50 -4.16 -11.28
C ILE A 368 -5.68 -5.35 -10.33
N ALA A 369 -6.89 -5.58 -9.83
CA ALA A 369 -7.16 -6.67 -8.89
C ALA A 369 -6.86 -8.04 -9.50
N LEU A 370 -7.38 -8.34 -10.70
CA LEU A 370 -7.21 -9.64 -11.32
C LEU A 370 -5.76 -9.90 -11.74
N PHE A 371 -5.11 -8.94 -12.40
CA PHE A 371 -3.72 -9.10 -12.80
C PHE A 371 -2.82 -9.33 -11.60
N THR A 372 -2.92 -8.47 -10.59
CA THR A 372 -2.06 -8.57 -9.40
C THR A 372 -2.32 -9.87 -8.64
N PHE A 373 -3.59 -10.25 -8.46
CA PHE A 373 -3.94 -11.51 -7.79
C PHE A 373 -3.38 -12.72 -8.56
N ILE A 374 -3.65 -12.82 -9.86
CA ILE A 374 -3.24 -13.97 -10.67
C ILE A 374 -1.71 -14.06 -10.76
N ALA A 375 -1.01 -12.95 -11.04
CA ALA A 375 0.44 -12.92 -11.12
C ALA A 375 1.07 -13.30 -9.76
N SER A 376 0.58 -12.74 -8.66
CA SER A 376 1.05 -13.05 -7.31
C SER A 376 0.76 -14.49 -6.92
N PHE A 377 -0.42 -15.02 -7.26
CA PHE A 377 -0.78 -16.41 -7.00
C PHE A 377 0.17 -17.38 -7.73
N ILE A 378 0.48 -17.13 -9.01
CA ILE A 378 1.43 -17.95 -9.78
C ILE A 378 2.81 -17.88 -9.13
N VAL A 379 3.29 -16.68 -8.80
CA VAL A 379 4.61 -16.49 -8.19
C VAL A 379 4.72 -17.22 -6.86
N VAL A 380 3.75 -17.08 -5.97
CA VAL A 380 3.80 -17.73 -4.67
C VAL A 380 3.67 -19.25 -4.77
N MET A 381 2.90 -19.76 -5.74
CA MET A 381 2.84 -21.21 -6.03
C MET A 381 4.19 -21.74 -6.53
N VAL A 382 4.88 -20.99 -7.40
CA VAL A 382 6.23 -21.35 -7.86
C VAL A 382 7.21 -21.35 -6.69
N ILE A 383 7.22 -20.32 -5.85
CA ILE A 383 8.07 -20.27 -4.66
C ILE A 383 7.77 -21.46 -3.75
N ASN A 384 6.49 -21.76 -3.48
CA ASN A 384 6.07 -22.84 -2.62
C ASN A 384 6.45 -24.22 -3.16
N SER A 385 6.59 -24.37 -4.49
CA SER A 385 7.08 -25.61 -5.10
C SER A 385 8.60 -25.83 -4.94
N ILE A 386 9.36 -24.76 -4.71
CA ILE A 386 10.81 -24.80 -4.51
C ILE A 386 11.17 -24.92 -3.03
N MET A 387 10.46 -24.19 -2.17
CA MET A 387 10.69 -24.16 -0.73
C MET A 387 9.37 -23.89 0.02
N PRO A 388 9.19 -24.45 1.25
CA PRO A 388 8.00 -24.19 2.03
C PRO A 388 7.87 -22.69 2.35
N ILE A 389 6.72 -22.09 2.00
CA ILE A 389 6.44 -20.68 2.33
C ILE A 389 5.91 -20.51 3.75
N ARG A 390 5.29 -21.57 4.31
CA ARG A 390 4.65 -21.55 5.62
C ARG A 390 5.59 -22.11 6.68
N ALA A 391 5.67 -21.42 7.81
CA ALA A 391 6.30 -21.95 9.02
C ALA A 391 5.54 -23.19 9.53
N THR A 392 6.27 -24.19 10.01
CA THR A 392 5.67 -25.40 10.59
C THR A 392 4.86 -25.07 11.85
N ASP A 393 4.05 -25.99 12.30
CA ASP A 393 3.27 -25.80 13.52
C ASP A 393 4.17 -25.62 14.75
N GLU A 394 5.32 -26.30 14.80
CA GLU A 394 6.33 -26.16 15.85
C GLU A 394 6.98 -24.78 15.81
N GLU A 395 7.35 -24.30 14.61
CA GLU A 395 7.92 -22.95 14.44
C GLU A 395 6.91 -21.87 14.86
N GLN A 396 5.62 -22.03 14.52
CA GLN A 396 4.56 -21.10 14.94
C GLN A 396 4.29 -21.17 16.46
N ASP A 397 4.47 -22.34 17.13
CA ASP A 397 4.34 -22.45 18.58
C ASP A 397 5.48 -21.75 19.31
N ILE A 398 6.71 -21.95 18.87
CA ILE A 398 7.90 -21.30 19.42
C ILE A 398 7.88 -19.79 19.14
N GLY A 399 7.42 -19.40 17.95
CA GLY A 399 7.42 -18.04 17.43
C GLY A 399 8.50 -17.79 16.40
N LEU A 400 8.20 -16.91 15.42
CA LEU A 400 9.11 -16.61 14.32
C LEU A 400 10.33 -15.79 14.76
N ASP A 401 10.25 -15.09 15.89
CA ASP A 401 11.40 -14.40 16.50
C ASP A 401 12.54 -15.38 16.79
N VAL A 402 12.23 -16.52 17.34
CA VAL A 402 13.23 -17.55 17.69
C VAL A 402 13.56 -18.42 16.48
N SER A 403 12.55 -18.89 15.75
CA SER A 403 12.75 -19.88 14.68
C SER A 403 13.36 -19.32 13.40
N GLU A 404 13.08 -18.05 13.05
CA GLU A 404 13.59 -17.40 11.83
C GLU A 404 14.71 -16.37 12.11
N ILE A 405 14.68 -15.69 13.27
CA ILE A 405 15.59 -14.58 13.59
C ILE A 405 16.63 -14.97 14.66
N GLY A 406 16.23 -15.76 15.65
CA GLY A 406 17.07 -16.09 16.82
C GLY A 406 17.16 -14.97 17.86
N ILE A 407 16.31 -13.94 17.78
CA ILE A 407 16.29 -12.78 18.68
C ILE A 407 14.85 -12.51 19.11
N GLU A 408 14.55 -12.70 20.40
CA GLU A 408 13.26 -12.33 20.99
C GLU A 408 13.14 -10.79 21.12
N ALA A 409 11.98 -10.24 20.73
CA ALA A 409 11.72 -8.81 20.87
C ALA A 409 11.58 -8.36 22.33
N TYR A 410 11.09 -9.25 23.19
CA TYR A 410 10.82 -8.98 24.61
C TYR A 410 11.46 -10.03 25.52
N PRO A 411 12.80 -10.13 25.61
CA PRO A 411 13.49 -11.20 26.32
C PRO A 411 13.25 -11.22 27.83
N GLU A 412 12.86 -10.07 28.41
CA GLU A 412 12.61 -9.92 29.85
C GLU A 412 11.17 -10.28 30.25
N PHE A 413 10.24 -10.42 29.29
CA PHE A 413 8.82 -10.72 29.52
C PHE A 413 8.53 -12.19 29.17
N LYS A 414 8.96 -13.10 30.04
CA LYS A 414 8.70 -14.56 29.89
C LYS A 414 7.30 -14.94 30.31
#